data_0587f0c8b964cbc7a871ee46dc5334ba
#
_entry.id   0587f0c8b964cbc7a871ee46dc5334ba
#
_cell.length_a   1.000
_cell.length_b   1.000
_cell.length_c   1.000
_cell.angle_alpha   90.00
_cell.angle_beta   90.00
_cell.angle_gamma   90.00
#
_symmetry.space_group_name_H-M   'P 1'
#
loop_
_entity.id
_entity.type
_entity.pdbx_description
1 polymer ?
#
loop_
_entity_poly.entity_id
_entity_poly.type
_entity_poly.pdbx_seq_one_letter_code
_entity_poly.pdbx_strand_id
1 'polypeptide(L)'
;PFIYAESGDTDFLLAKTTKAFAGIVMAKEDDIKTGIASIAREIERARKHGFTASEYARAKADYLRYLESAYNERDKMKNDQYVDEYVRHFIDNEPIPGIENEYAIMNQLAPNIPVEVINTILPQFVTDENIVVNIFGPDKEGLVYPTEQEVLDVLAQVKAEDITAYEDKVSDEPLMAQQPAPGKVVKEETGAFGSTVWTLSNGARVVIKTTDFKADEIRMRAFSPGGSSVFGTKESLQIKVLNDVISVGGLGNFSNVDLEKVLAGKKVNIKAFVNNLNEGLSGSCSPKDMETMLQLVYLSFTAPRLDQEAFESFKNRTKAELANQEANPMVALSD
;
A
#
# COMPACT_ATOMS: atom_id res chain seq x y z
N PRO A 1 -17.91 6.31 -4.75
CA PRO A 1 -18.45 7.44 -4.00
C PRO A 1 -17.36 8.38 -3.49
N PHE A 2 -16.10 7.93 -3.31
CA PHE A 2 -14.97 8.73 -2.84
C PHE A 2 -13.71 8.43 -3.66
N ILE A 3 -12.70 9.29 -3.54
CA ILE A 3 -11.40 9.17 -4.23
C ILE A 3 -10.44 8.33 -3.39
N TYR A 4 -10.41 8.59 -2.09
CA TYR A 4 -9.53 7.95 -1.12
C TYR A 4 -10.19 7.94 0.27
N ALA A 5 -9.92 6.94 1.08
CA ALA A 5 -10.31 6.91 2.48
C ALA A 5 -9.27 6.17 3.31
N GLU A 6 -9.05 6.64 4.52
CA GLU A 6 -8.20 6.00 5.52
C GLU A 6 -8.76 6.22 6.93
N SER A 7 -8.32 5.42 7.86
CA SER A 7 -8.63 5.59 9.27
C SER A 7 -7.41 5.22 10.12
N GLY A 8 -7.30 5.84 11.28
CA GLY A 8 -6.20 5.57 12.19
C GLY A 8 -6.12 6.54 13.36
N ASP A 9 -5.00 6.44 14.04
CA ASP A 9 -4.60 7.29 15.13
C ASP A 9 -4.23 8.70 14.63
N THR A 10 -4.49 9.70 15.43
CA THR A 10 -4.23 11.12 15.11
C THR A 10 -3.13 11.76 15.95
N ASP A 11 -2.24 10.99 16.53
CA ASP A 11 -1.18 11.51 17.39
C ASP A 11 -0.34 12.62 16.71
N PHE A 12 -0.27 12.62 15.39
CA PHE A 12 0.41 13.64 14.58
C PHE A 12 -0.42 14.92 14.34
N LEU A 13 -1.74 14.89 14.54
CA LEU A 13 -2.63 16.03 14.28
C LEU A 13 -3.03 16.78 15.55
N LEU A 14 -2.94 16.15 16.71
CA LEU A 14 -3.43 16.67 17.97
C LEU A 14 -2.29 16.90 18.96
N ALA A 15 -2.60 17.65 20.02
CA ALA A 15 -1.67 17.86 21.09
C ALA A 15 -1.46 16.58 21.91
N LYS A 16 -0.30 16.44 22.55
CA LYS A 16 0.10 15.31 23.41
C LYS A 16 -0.97 14.84 24.40
N THR A 17 -1.82 15.76 24.87
CA THR A 17 -2.86 15.50 25.86
C THR A 17 -4.17 14.98 25.29
N THR A 18 -4.28 14.88 23.96
CA THR A 18 -5.52 14.51 23.29
C THR A 18 -5.25 13.44 22.24
N LYS A 19 -5.78 12.25 22.49
CA LYS A 19 -5.77 11.14 21.54
C LYS A 19 -7.12 11.03 20.86
N ALA A 20 -7.14 10.78 19.56
CA ALA A 20 -8.37 10.54 18.83
C ALA A 20 -8.16 9.47 17.75
N PHE A 21 -9.23 8.79 17.42
CA PHE A 21 -9.34 8.00 16.20
C PHE A 21 -9.94 8.89 15.11
N ALA A 22 -9.37 8.90 13.93
CA ALA A 22 -9.88 9.67 12.79
C ALA A 22 -10.22 8.77 11.61
N GLY A 23 -11.32 9.09 10.94
CA GLY A 23 -11.60 8.65 9.59
C GLY A 23 -11.44 9.84 8.65
N ILE A 24 -10.64 9.68 7.61
CA ILE A 24 -10.40 10.69 6.58
C ILE A 24 -10.97 10.17 5.27
N VAL A 25 -11.77 10.98 4.58
CA VAL A 25 -12.29 10.65 3.26
C VAL A 25 -12.10 11.82 2.30
N MET A 26 -11.52 11.56 1.16
CA MET A 26 -11.48 12.48 0.03
C MET A 26 -12.69 12.18 -0.86
N ALA A 27 -13.77 12.94 -0.65
CA ALA A 27 -15.01 12.80 -1.40
C ALA A 27 -14.88 13.43 -2.80
N LYS A 28 -15.79 13.07 -3.70
CA LYS A 28 -15.99 13.81 -4.94
C LYS A 28 -16.72 15.12 -4.64
N GLU A 29 -16.41 16.16 -5.38
CA GLU A 29 -16.99 17.49 -5.14
C GLU A 29 -18.53 17.53 -5.22
N ASP A 30 -19.10 16.72 -6.10
CA ASP A 30 -20.54 16.61 -6.32
C ASP A 30 -21.24 15.61 -5.39
N ASP A 31 -20.47 14.93 -4.51
CA ASP A 31 -21.01 13.84 -3.69
C ASP A 31 -20.37 13.74 -2.30
N ILE A 32 -20.18 14.87 -1.63
CA ILE A 32 -19.54 14.97 -0.31
C ILE A 32 -20.30 14.13 0.74
N LYS A 33 -21.65 14.19 0.72
CA LYS A 33 -22.49 13.45 1.69
C LYS A 33 -22.32 11.92 1.56
N THR A 34 -22.20 11.41 0.34
CA THR A 34 -21.93 9.98 0.13
C THR A 34 -20.52 9.59 0.63
N GLY A 35 -19.53 10.47 0.46
CA GLY A 35 -18.19 10.27 1.03
C GLY A 35 -18.27 10.12 2.56
N ILE A 36 -18.94 11.06 3.25
CA ILE A 36 -19.14 11.03 4.71
C ILE A 36 -19.89 9.75 5.12
N ALA A 37 -20.98 9.42 4.44
CA ALA A 37 -21.74 8.20 4.72
C ALA A 37 -20.92 6.93 4.55
N SER A 38 -20.04 6.89 3.55
CA SER A 38 -19.22 5.72 3.27
C SER A 38 -18.19 5.46 4.38
N ILE A 39 -17.43 6.48 4.79
CA ILE A 39 -16.46 6.30 5.88
C ILE A 39 -17.15 6.01 7.22
N ALA A 40 -18.23 6.71 7.52
CA ALA A 40 -19.02 6.47 8.74
C ALA A 40 -19.57 5.05 8.79
N ARG A 41 -20.04 4.50 7.65
CA ARG A 41 -20.57 3.13 7.57
C ARG A 41 -19.51 2.08 7.85
N GLU A 42 -18.29 2.26 7.34
CA GLU A 42 -17.20 1.30 7.61
C GLU A 42 -16.73 1.39 9.07
N ILE A 43 -16.68 2.58 9.65
CA ILE A 43 -16.38 2.73 11.09
C ILE A 43 -17.47 2.06 11.94
N GLU A 44 -18.76 2.28 11.61
CA GLU A 44 -19.87 1.61 12.29
C GLU A 44 -19.88 0.10 12.07
N ARG A 45 -19.46 -0.39 10.88
CA ARG A 45 -19.31 -1.83 10.61
C ARG A 45 -18.27 -2.45 11.55
N ALA A 46 -17.10 -1.83 11.64
CA ALA A 46 -16.05 -2.29 12.55
C ALA A 46 -16.52 -2.24 14.00
N ARG A 47 -17.23 -1.18 14.42
CA ARG A 47 -17.76 -1.05 15.78
C ARG A 47 -18.79 -2.12 16.12
N LYS A 48 -19.72 -2.44 15.19
CA LYS A 48 -20.82 -3.41 15.41
C LYS A 48 -20.34 -4.87 15.33
N HIS A 49 -19.43 -5.18 14.44
CA HIS A 49 -19.06 -6.56 14.08
C HIS A 49 -17.59 -6.91 14.37
N GLY A 50 -16.75 -5.92 14.64
CA GLY A 50 -15.31 -6.11 14.80
C GLY A 50 -14.62 -6.44 13.48
N PHE A 51 -13.34 -6.79 13.59
CA PHE A 51 -12.52 -7.29 12.49
C PHE A 51 -12.64 -8.81 12.37
N THR A 52 -12.50 -9.33 11.16
CA THR A 52 -12.47 -10.77 10.90
C THR A 52 -11.13 -11.38 11.33
N ALA A 53 -11.13 -12.69 11.57
CA ALA A 53 -9.89 -13.42 11.88
C ALA A 53 -8.85 -13.33 10.75
N SER A 54 -9.29 -13.29 9.49
CA SER A 54 -8.42 -13.18 8.32
C SER A 54 -7.80 -11.78 8.17
N GLU A 55 -8.54 -10.69 8.40
CA GLU A 55 -8.00 -9.33 8.44
C GLU A 55 -6.93 -9.20 9.52
N TYR A 56 -7.25 -9.68 10.74
CA TYR A 56 -6.30 -9.65 11.84
C TYR A 56 -5.06 -10.51 11.59
N ALA A 57 -5.23 -11.69 10.98
CA ALA A 57 -4.10 -12.55 10.64
C ALA A 57 -3.13 -11.88 9.66
N ARG A 58 -3.64 -11.15 8.67
CA ARG A 58 -2.82 -10.38 7.72
C ARG A 58 -2.09 -9.25 8.42
N ALA A 59 -2.79 -8.41 9.16
CA ALA A 59 -2.17 -7.30 9.91
C ALA A 59 -1.08 -7.79 10.87
N LYS A 60 -1.33 -8.90 11.56
CA LYS A 60 -0.35 -9.56 12.44
C LYS A 60 0.86 -10.09 11.65
N ALA A 61 0.64 -10.71 10.50
CA ALA A 61 1.72 -11.21 9.65
C ALA A 61 2.60 -10.07 9.12
N ASP A 62 2.00 -8.96 8.70
CA ASP A 62 2.71 -7.77 8.23
C ASP A 62 3.54 -7.13 9.35
N TYR A 63 2.96 -6.99 10.54
CA TYR A 63 3.67 -6.45 11.70
C TYR A 63 4.85 -7.32 12.13
N LEU A 64 4.65 -8.64 12.23
CA LEU A 64 5.75 -9.57 12.56
C LEU A 64 6.83 -9.59 11.47
N ARG A 65 6.44 -9.45 10.21
CA ARG A 65 7.38 -9.33 9.10
C ARG A 65 8.18 -8.03 9.16
N TYR A 66 7.53 -6.92 9.53
CA TYR A 66 8.22 -5.66 9.77
C TYR A 66 9.28 -5.79 10.87
N LEU A 67 8.92 -6.36 12.03
CA LEU A 67 9.86 -6.60 13.13
C LEU A 67 11.01 -7.52 12.75
N GLU A 68 10.72 -8.60 12.00
CA GLU A 68 11.76 -9.50 11.49
C GLU A 68 12.76 -8.76 10.59
N SER A 69 12.26 -7.91 9.71
CA SER A 69 13.11 -7.09 8.85
C SER A 69 13.96 -6.10 9.64
N ALA A 70 13.36 -5.41 10.61
CA ALA A 70 14.07 -4.48 11.49
C ALA A 70 15.14 -5.20 12.33
N TYR A 71 14.84 -6.38 12.85
CA TYR A 71 15.80 -7.22 13.56
C TYR A 71 16.98 -7.66 12.67
N ASN A 72 16.69 -8.09 11.44
CA ASN A 72 17.74 -8.51 10.49
C ASN A 72 18.62 -7.34 10.08
N GLU A 73 18.09 -6.13 10.01
CA GLU A 73 18.81 -4.90 9.63
C GLU A 73 19.42 -4.14 10.81
N ARG A 74 19.30 -4.61 12.05
CA ARG A 74 19.69 -3.86 13.27
C ARG A 74 21.11 -3.31 13.25
N ASP A 75 22.06 -4.08 12.66
CA ASP A 75 23.46 -3.64 12.54
C ASP A 75 23.68 -2.66 11.36
N LYS A 76 22.64 -2.39 10.56
CA LYS A 76 22.65 -1.50 9.39
C LYS A 76 21.68 -0.33 9.54
N MET A 77 21.08 -0.15 10.72
CA MET A 77 20.17 0.94 11.00
C MET A 77 20.86 2.30 10.90
N LYS A 78 20.14 3.28 10.38
CA LYS A 78 20.60 4.66 10.31
C LYS A 78 20.27 5.39 11.61
N ASN A 79 21.01 6.47 11.88
CA ASN A 79 20.82 7.25 13.11
C ASN A 79 19.44 7.92 13.19
N ASP A 80 18.83 8.28 12.07
CA ASP A 80 17.49 8.88 12.01
C ASP A 80 16.42 7.94 12.62
N GLN A 81 16.52 6.64 12.40
CA GLN A 81 15.60 5.65 12.96
C GLN A 81 15.67 5.59 14.50
N TYR A 82 16.87 5.75 15.08
CA TYR A 82 17.02 5.84 16.54
C TYR A 82 16.50 7.17 17.10
N VAL A 83 16.62 8.26 16.32
CA VAL A 83 16.11 9.56 16.75
C VAL A 83 14.59 9.52 16.94
N ASP A 84 13.87 8.89 16.01
CA ASP A 84 12.41 8.76 16.09
C ASP A 84 11.97 7.99 17.36
N GLU A 85 12.67 6.92 17.70
CA GLU A 85 12.43 6.16 18.94
C GLU A 85 12.68 7.00 20.20
N TYR A 86 13.79 7.73 20.23
CA TYR A 86 14.14 8.60 21.36
C TYR A 86 13.19 9.79 21.50
N VAL A 87 12.70 10.35 20.40
CA VAL A 87 11.73 11.44 20.41
C VAL A 87 10.40 10.95 20.98
N ARG A 88 9.89 9.78 20.55
CA ARG A 88 8.67 9.18 21.12
C ARG A 88 8.84 8.89 22.63
N HIS A 89 9.98 8.34 23.01
CA HIS A 89 10.27 8.13 24.43
C HIS A 89 10.22 9.44 25.23
N PHE A 90 10.86 10.49 24.73
CA PHE A 90 10.91 11.79 25.41
C PHE A 90 9.53 12.47 25.49
N ILE A 91 8.77 12.39 24.39
CA ILE A 91 7.45 13.06 24.29
C ILE A 91 6.39 12.26 25.04
N ASP A 92 6.29 10.95 24.80
CA ASP A 92 5.16 10.11 25.19
C ASP A 92 5.51 9.10 26.29
N ASN A 93 6.77 9.12 26.74
CA ASN A 93 7.30 8.16 27.72
C ASN A 93 7.18 6.69 27.26
N GLU A 94 7.22 6.45 25.94
CA GLU A 94 7.24 5.10 25.38
C GLU A 94 8.50 4.35 25.83
N PRO A 95 8.41 3.05 26.16
CA PRO A 95 9.60 2.25 26.47
C PRO A 95 10.53 2.13 25.26
N ILE A 96 11.83 2.05 25.51
CA ILE A 96 12.85 1.77 24.49
C ILE A 96 13.39 0.35 24.74
N PRO A 97 12.70 -0.70 24.29
CA PRO A 97 13.16 -2.08 24.52
C PRO A 97 14.37 -2.47 23.67
N GLY A 98 14.59 -1.78 22.57
CA GLY A 98 15.47 -2.18 21.48
C GLY A 98 14.88 -3.32 20.65
N ILE A 99 15.25 -3.36 19.37
CA ILE A 99 14.63 -4.26 18.40
C ILE A 99 14.80 -5.76 18.72
N GLU A 100 15.90 -6.16 19.37
CA GLU A 100 16.12 -7.54 19.78
C GLU A 100 15.06 -8.01 20.79
N ASN A 101 14.77 -7.17 21.79
CA ASN A 101 13.78 -7.48 22.82
C ASN A 101 12.37 -7.38 22.24
N GLU A 102 12.08 -6.35 21.45
CA GLU A 102 10.77 -6.19 20.82
C GLU A 102 10.43 -7.38 19.91
N TYR A 103 11.37 -7.77 19.06
CA TYR A 103 11.22 -8.93 18.19
C TYR A 103 10.98 -10.21 19.00
N ALA A 104 11.76 -10.45 20.05
CA ALA A 104 11.60 -11.64 20.90
C ALA A 104 10.24 -11.66 21.62
N ILE A 105 9.84 -10.54 22.24
CA ILE A 105 8.58 -10.39 22.95
C ILE A 105 7.40 -10.60 22.01
N MET A 106 7.40 -9.93 20.86
CA MET A 106 6.26 -10.00 19.93
C MET A 106 6.12 -11.36 19.28
N ASN A 107 7.21 -12.05 18.96
CA ASN A 107 7.14 -13.44 18.48
C ASN A 107 6.57 -14.40 19.53
N GLN A 108 6.77 -14.13 20.81
CA GLN A 108 6.18 -14.92 21.89
C GLN A 108 4.70 -14.57 22.13
N LEU A 109 4.35 -13.29 22.11
CA LEU A 109 3.01 -12.82 22.47
C LEU A 109 2.01 -12.89 21.32
N ALA A 110 2.38 -12.47 20.11
CA ALA A 110 1.46 -12.32 19.00
C ALA A 110 0.70 -13.61 18.62
N PRO A 111 1.30 -14.81 18.66
CA PRO A 111 0.56 -16.05 18.40
C PRO A 111 -0.59 -16.29 19.41
N ASN A 112 -0.48 -15.75 20.62
CA ASN A 112 -1.43 -15.95 21.71
C ASN A 112 -2.46 -14.83 21.82
N ILE A 113 -2.42 -13.82 20.95
CA ILE A 113 -3.42 -12.74 20.89
C ILE A 113 -4.43 -13.09 19.79
N PRO A 114 -5.65 -13.51 20.13
CA PRO A 114 -6.69 -13.76 19.14
C PRO A 114 -7.41 -12.46 18.75
N VAL A 115 -8.16 -12.50 17.64
CA VAL A 115 -8.89 -11.31 17.11
C VAL A 115 -9.93 -10.78 18.10
N GLU A 116 -10.49 -11.63 18.94
CA GLU A 116 -11.46 -11.25 19.96
C GLU A 116 -10.91 -10.24 20.94
N VAL A 117 -9.61 -10.34 21.29
CA VAL A 117 -8.93 -9.35 22.16
C VAL A 117 -8.91 -7.99 21.46
N ILE A 118 -8.58 -7.94 20.18
CA ILE A 118 -8.57 -6.70 19.39
C ILE A 118 -9.98 -6.11 19.32
N ASN A 119 -10.98 -6.95 19.06
CA ASN A 119 -12.38 -6.51 18.98
C ASN A 119 -12.93 -5.99 20.32
N THR A 120 -12.41 -6.43 21.47
CA THR A 120 -12.78 -5.85 22.76
C THR A 120 -12.17 -4.48 23.03
N ILE A 121 -11.06 -4.14 22.38
CA ILE A 121 -10.39 -2.85 22.52
C ILE A 121 -11.02 -1.79 21.60
N LEU A 122 -11.54 -2.19 20.45
CA LEU A 122 -12.07 -1.29 19.42
C LEU A 122 -13.10 -0.25 19.95
N PRO A 123 -14.05 -0.60 20.84
CA PRO A 123 -15.00 0.38 21.39
C PRO A 123 -14.35 1.49 22.22
N GLN A 124 -13.08 1.35 22.60
CA GLN A 124 -12.35 2.40 23.32
C GLN A 124 -11.86 3.50 22.36
N PHE A 125 -11.71 3.18 21.09
CA PHE A 125 -11.30 4.13 20.05
C PHE A 125 -12.49 4.74 19.31
N VAL A 126 -13.57 3.99 19.11
CA VAL A 126 -14.75 4.42 18.37
C VAL A 126 -15.90 4.60 19.35
N THR A 127 -16.10 5.84 19.81
CA THR A 127 -17.13 6.22 20.77
C THR A 127 -18.24 7.06 20.11
N ASP A 128 -19.37 7.21 20.80
CA ASP A 128 -20.47 8.10 20.37
C ASP A 128 -20.30 9.54 20.88
N GLU A 129 -19.24 9.80 21.63
CA GLU A 129 -18.99 11.08 22.29
C GLU A 129 -17.78 11.79 21.68
N ASN A 130 -17.79 13.12 21.77
CA ASN A 130 -16.68 13.98 21.31
C ASN A 130 -16.36 13.82 19.81
N ILE A 131 -17.39 13.59 18.98
CA ILE A 131 -17.23 13.49 17.52
C ILE A 131 -17.08 14.90 16.95
N VAL A 132 -16.03 15.11 16.17
CA VAL A 132 -15.78 16.34 15.41
C VAL A 132 -15.71 16.00 13.93
N VAL A 133 -16.46 16.70 13.11
CA VAL A 133 -16.41 16.57 11.65
C VAL A 133 -15.89 17.86 11.06
N ASN A 134 -14.80 17.77 10.31
CA ASN A 134 -14.23 18.89 9.56
C ASN A 134 -14.32 18.60 8.06
N ILE A 135 -14.75 19.58 7.30
CA ILE A 135 -14.82 19.50 5.84
C ILE A 135 -13.89 20.59 5.29
N PHE A 136 -12.88 20.15 4.54
CA PHE A 136 -11.94 21.03 3.86
C PHE A 136 -12.11 20.88 2.35
N GLY A 137 -12.11 21.98 1.64
CA GLY A 137 -12.20 21.93 0.19
C GLY A 137 -11.98 23.31 -0.44
N PRO A 138 -11.94 23.40 -1.78
CA PRO A 138 -11.70 24.64 -2.51
C PRO A 138 -12.91 25.58 -2.42
N ASP A 139 -12.65 26.88 -2.41
CA ASP A 139 -13.66 27.90 -2.65
C ASP A 139 -13.87 28.03 -4.17
N LYS A 140 -14.87 27.32 -4.68
CA LYS A 140 -15.14 27.18 -6.10
C LYS A 140 -16.59 27.49 -6.41
N GLU A 141 -16.82 28.27 -7.46
CA GLU A 141 -18.18 28.64 -7.90
C GLU A 141 -19.00 27.36 -8.23
N GLY A 142 -20.20 27.30 -7.65
CA GLY A 142 -21.13 26.17 -7.83
C GLY A 142 -20.88 24.97 -6.90
N LEU A 143 -19.80 24.95 -6.12
CA LEU A 143 -19.58 23.94 -5.09
C LEU A 143 -20.34 24.30 -3.82
N VAL A 144 -21.24 23.41 -3.39
CA VAL A 144 -22.03 23.58 -2.18
C VAL A 144 -21.62 22.56 -1.14
N TYR A 145 -21.14 23.03 -0.01
CA TYR A 145 -20.82 22.18 1.14
C TYR A 145 -22.09 21.85 1.92
N PRO A 146 -22.19 20.61 2.47
CA PRO A 146 -23.31 20.26 3.33
C PRO A 146 -23.31 21.15 4.58
N THR A 147 -24.51 21.51 5.02
CA THR A 147 -24.73 22.18 6.30
C THR A 147 -24.44 21.25 7.47
N GLU A 148 -24.21 21.81 8.66
CA GLU A 148 -24.05 21.03 9.89
C GLU A 148 -25.21 20.04 10.11
N GLN A 149 -26.45 20.48 9.92
CA GLN A 149 -27.60 19.61 10.07
C GLN A 149 -27.60 18.45 9.07
N GLU A 150 -27.26 18.69 7.81
CA GLU A 150 -27.15 17.63 6.80
C GLU A 150 -26.06 16.60 7.14
N VAL A 151 -24.94 17.04 7.73
CA VAL A 151 -23.88 16.11 8.21
C VAL A 151 -24.40 15.27 9.37
N LEU A 152 -25.07 15.89 10.35
CA LEU A 152 -25.66 15.19 11.48
C LEU A 152 -26.73 14.17 11.02
N ASP A 153 -27.56 14.54 10.05
CA ASP A 153 -28.57 13.66 9.49
C ASP A 153 -27.95 12.45 8.79
N VAL A 154 -26.86 12.64 8.03
CA VAL A 154 -26.10 11.55 7.39
C VAL A 154 -25.54 10.59 8.44
N LEU A 155 -24.91 11.10 9.49
CA LEU A 155 -24.36 10.26 10.56
C LEU A 155 -25.46 9.48 11.30
N ALA A 156 -26.59 10.16 11.61
CA ALA A 156 -27.73 9.52 12.26
C ALA A 156 -28.36 8.41 11.38
N GLN A 157 -28.47 8.66 10.07
CA GLN A 157 -28.96 7.68 9.12
C GLN A 157 -28.06 6.44 9.07
N VAL A 158 -26.74 6.62 8.95
CA VAL A 158 -25.77 5.51 8.92
C VAL A 158 -25.83 4.71 10.21
N LYS A 159 -25.94 5.38 11.36
CA LYS A 159 -26.06 4.71 12.67
C LYS A 159 -27.31 3.83 12.76
N ALA A 160 -28.41 4.24 12.12
CA ALA A 160 -29.68 3.52 12.09
C ALA A 160 -29.72 2.39 11.03
N GLU A 161 -28.74 2.32 10.12
CA GLU A 161 -28.67 1.27 9.09
C GLU A 161 -28.43 -0.12 9.72
N ASP A 162 -29.08 -1.13 9.10
CA ASP A 162 -28.77 -2.53 9.36
C ASP A 162 -27.50 -2.93 8.57
N ILE A 163 -26.35 -2.57 9.15
CA ILE A 163 -25.03 -2.80 8.52
C ILE A 163 -24.65 -4.25 8.76
N THR A 164 -24.42 -5.00 7.66
CA THR A 164 -23.94 -6.38 7.72
C THR A 164 -22.44 -6.45 8.04
N ALA A 165 -21.99 -7.56 8.64
CA ALA A 165 -20.57 -7.83 8.85
C ALA A 165 -19.79 -7.83 7.52
N TYR A 166 -18.51 -7.49 7.59
CA TYR A 166 -17.61 -7.60 6.44
C TYR A 166 -17.36 -9.08 6.10
N GLU A 167 -17.50 -9.41 4.82
CA GLU A 167 -17.12 -10.72 4.28
C GLU A 167 -15.75 -10.61 3.61
N ASP A 168 -14.75 -11.16 4.27
CA ASP A 168 -13.38 -11.16 3.73
C ASP A 168 -13.19 -12.31 2.74
N LYS A 169 -13.27 -12.00 1.46
CA LYS A 169 -12.99 -12.96 0.40
C LYS A 169 -11.48 -13.04 0.19
N VAL A 170 -10.87 -14.08 0.71
CA VAL A 170 -9.45 -14.39 0.49
C VAL A 170 -9.35 -15.54 -0.49
N SER A 171 -8.49 -15.44 -1.49
CA SER A 171 -8.18 -16.54 -2.39
C SER A 171 -7.10 -17.43 -1.76
N ASP A 172 -7.32 -18.72 -1.70
CA ASP A 172 -6.32 -19.73 -1.32
C ASP A 172 -5.49 -20.20 -2.53
N GLU A 173 -5.72 -19.60 -3.72
CA GLU A 173 -4.99 -19.98 -4.92
C GLU A 173 -3.52 -19.54 -4.82
N PRO A 174 -2.57 -20.38 -5.26
CA PRO A 174 -1.18 -19.97 -5.37
C PRO A 174 -1.02 -18.90 -6.47
N LEU A 175 -0.06 -17.99 -6.32
CA LEU A 175 0.24 -16.97 -7.34
C LEU A 175 0.42 -17.58 -8.73
N MET A 176 1.00 -18.76 -8.79
CA MET A 176 1.19 -19.53 -10.02
C MET A 176 0.75 -20.98 -9.81
N ALA A 177 -0.22 -21.43 -10.61
CA ALA A 177 -0.67 -22.83 -10.58
C ALA A 177 0.40 -23.81 -11.10
N GLN A 178 1.23 -23.36 -12.03
CA GLN A 178 2.33 -24.15 -12.61
C GLN A 178 3.59 -23.30 -12.72
N GLN A 179 4.70 -23.86 -12.26
CA GLN A 179 5.99 -23.24 -12.48
C GLN A 179 6.42 -23.36 -13.94
N PRO A 180 7.04 -22.31 -14.53
CA PRO A 180 7.57 -22.39 -15.89
C PRO A 180 8.73 -23.39 -15.94
N ALA A 181 8.94 -23.96 -17.13
CA ALA A 181 10.10 -24.79 -17.35
C ALA A 181 11.39 -24.02 -17.06
N PRO A 182 12.35 -24.60 -16.32
CA PRO A 182 13.59 -23.90 -15.95
C PRO A 182 14.44 -23.57 -17.17
N GLY A 183 14.91 -22.32 -17.25
CA GLY A 183 15.93 -21.93 -18.21
C GLY A 183 17.29 -22.50 -17.86
N LYS A 184 18.26 -22.35 -18.78
CA LYS A 184 19.66 -22.79 -18.58
C LYS A 184 20.58 -21.58 -18.64
N VAL A 185 21.57 -21.55 -17.75
CA VAL A 185 22.75 -20.68 -17.91
C VAL A 185 23.65 -21.31 -18.94
N VAL A 186 23.88 -20.62 -20.06
CA VAL A 186 24.73 -21.11 -21.16
C VAL A 186 26.14 -20.49 -21.12
N LYS A 187 26.30 -19.38 -20.40
CA LYS A 187 27.60 -18.74 -20.18
C LYS A 187 27.62 -18.02 -18.83
N GLU A 188 28.76 -18.13 -18.14
CA GLU A 188 29.04 -17.38 -16.91
C GLU A 188 30.35 -16.63 -17.07
N GLU A 189 30.40 -15.37 -16.66
CA GLU A 189 31.57 -14.49 -16.77
C GLU A 189 31.67 -13.60 -15.52
N THR A 190 32.88 -13.16 -15.22
CA THR A 190 33.10 -12.10 -14.24
C THR A 190 32.84 -10.75 -14.90
N GLY A 191 31.95 -9.99 -14.33
CA GLY A 191 31.62 -8.64 -14.76
C GLY A 191 32.34 -7.54 -14.00
N ALA A 192 31.98 -6.30 -14.27
CA ALA A 192 32.52 -5.13 -13.57
C ALA A 192 32.23 -5.18 -12.06
N PHE A 193 33.13 -4.60 -11.28
CA PHE A 193 33.02 -4.51 -9.81
C PHE A 193 32.88 -5.87 -9.10
N GLY A 194 33.38 -6.94 -9.68
CA GLY A 194 33.30 -8.29 -9.13
C GLY A 194 31.87 -8.86 -9.14
N SER A 195 31.03 -8.45 -10.11
CA SER A 195 29.74 -9.08 -10.38
C SER A 195 29.91 -10.39 -11.17
N THR A 196 28.90 -11.26 -11.06
CA THR A 196 28.75 -12.43 -11.93
C THR A 196 27.74 -12.12 -13.02
N VAL A 197 28.08 -12.43 -14.27
CA VAL A 197 27.20 -12.22 -15.42
C VAL A 197 26.83 -13.58 -16.00
N TRP A 198 25.54 -13.88 -16.00
CA TRP A 198 25.00 -15.06 -16.67
C TRP A 198 24.37 -14.68 -18.01
N THR A 199 24.59 -15.48 -19.02
CA THR A 199 23.78 -15.49 -20.23
C THR A 199 22.86 -16.71 -20.19
N LEU A 200 21.56 -16.47 -20.30
CA LEU A 200 20.55 -17.52 -20.27
C LEU A 200 20.32 -18.08 -21.69
N SER A 201 19.74 -19.27 -21.79
CA SER A 201 19.45 -19.95 -23.06
C SER A 201 18.50 -19.18 -23.98
N ASN A 202 17.69 -18.24 -23.46
CA ASN A 202 16.85 -17.33 -24.23
C ASN A 202 17.55 -16.02 -24.63
N GLY A 203 18.85 -15.88 -24.35
CA GLY A 203 19.63 -14.67 -24.63
C GLY A 203 19.59 -13.59 -23.57
N ALA A 204 18.77 -13.72 -22.54
CA ALA A 204 18.73 -12.75 -21.45
C ALA A 204 20.07 -12.75 -20.66
N ARG A 205 20.51 -11.55 -20.26
CA ARG A 205 21.69 -11.37 -19.41
C ARG A 205 21.26 -11.03 -17.99
N VAL A 206 21.81 -11.75 -17.02
CA VAL A 206 21.57 -11.53 -15.60
C VAL A 206 22.89 -11.11 -14.96
N VAL A 207 22.91 -9.94 -14.34
CA VAL A 207 24.09 -9.43 -13.61
C VAL A 207 23.78 -9.52 -12.12
N ILE A 208 24.60 -10.27 -11.40
CA ILE A 208 24.43 -10.50 -9.96
C ILE A 208 25.60 -9.85 -9.23
N LYS A 209 25.30 -9.03 -8.25
CA LYS A 209 26.28 -8.42 -7.37
C LYS A 209 25.85 -8.61 -5.91
N THR A 210 26.60 -9.40 -5.18
CA THR A 210 26.46 -9.53 -3.74
C THR A 210 27.06 -8.31 -3.04
N THR A 211 26.36 -7.76 -2.08
CA THR A 211 26.79 -6.61 -1.25
C THR A 211 26.41 -6.87 0.21
N ASP A 212 27.02 -6.14 1.10
CA ASP A 212 26.79 -6.18 2.55
C ASP A 212 26.10 -4.92 3.10
N PHE A 213 25.52 -4.09 2.21
CA PHE A 213 24.86 -2.83 2.59
C PHE A 213 23.58 -3.05 3.40
N LYS A 214 22.85 -4.11 3.07
CA LYS A 214 21.61 -4.54 3.70
C LYS A 214 21.63 -6.05 3.92
N ALA A 215 21.11 -6.50 5.05
CA ALA A 215 21.04 -7.93 5.39
C ALA A 215 19.74 -8.59 4.87
N ASP A 216 18.66 -7.85 4.78
CA ASP A 216 17.31 -8.36 4.44
C ASP A 216 16.74 -7.69 3.17
N GLU A 217 17.60 -7.45 2.17
CA GLU A 217 17.18 -6.82 0.92
C GLU A 217 17.86 -7.42 -0.31
N ILE A 218 17.06 -7.79 -1.31
CA ILE A 218 17.50 -8.03 -2.68
C ILE A 218 16.81 -6.97 -3.55
N ARG A 219 17.60 -6.27 -4.37
CA ARG A 219 17.10 -5.33 -5.37
C ARG A 219 17.25 -5.91 -6.76
N MET A 220 16.19 -5.79 -7.54
CA MET A 220 16.15 -6.23 -8.93
C MET A 220 15.79 -5.06 -9.85
N ARG A 221 16.43 -5.04 -11.01
CA ARG A 221 16.02 -4.22 -12.15
C ARG A 221 16.19 -5.00 -13.43
N ALA A 222 15.10 -5.24 -14.14
CA ALA A 222 15.09 -5.78 -15.47
C ALA A 222 14.70 -4.68 -16.46
N PHE A 223 15.38 -4.56 -17.58
CA PHE A 223 15.06 -3.57 -18.59
C PHE A 223 15.46 -4.02 -20.01
N SER A 224 14.75 -3.50 -21.01
CA SER A 224 15.11 -3.57 -22.41
C SER A 224 15.16 -2.16 -23.02
N PRO A 225 15.96 -1.95 -24.09
CA PRO A 225 15.92 -0.71 -24.84
C PRO A 225 14.59 -0.55 -25.56
N GLY A 226 14.09 0.70 -25.63
CA GLY A 226 12.81 1.02 -26.27
C GLY A 226 12.16 2.21 -25.60
N GLY A 227 11.27 1.92 -24.67
CA GLY A 227 10.53 2.93 -23.92
C GLY A 227 9.60 3.77 -24.79
N SER A 228 9.28 4.98 -24.34
CA SER A 228 8.39 5.86 -25.10
C SER A 228 8.96 6.35 -26.44
N SER A 229 10.29 6.22 -26.66
CA SER A 229 10.95 6.64 -27.90
C SER A 229 10.56 5.83 -29.12
N VAL A 230 10.03 4.62 -28.95
CA VAL A 230 9.56 3.77 -30.08
C VAL A 230 8.14 4.09 -30.53
N PHE A 231 7.45 5.00 -29.84
CA PHE A 231 6.07 5.40 -30.13
C PHE A 231 6.03 6.79 -30.79
N GLY A 232 4.96 7.05 -31.54
CA GLY A 232 4.73 8.36 -32.16
C GLY A 232 4.21 9.41 -31.17
N THR A 233 4.19 10.66 -31.62
CA THR A 233 3.73 11.80 -30.78
C THR A 233 2.29 11.65 -30.30
N LYS A 234 1.43 10.96 -31.06
CA LYS A 234 0.02 10.74 -30.70
C LYS A 234 -0.13 9.81 -29.49
N GLU A 235 0.74 8.81 -29.40
CA GLU A 235 0.74 7.81 -28.33
C GLU A 235 1.49 8.31 -27.07
N SER A 236 2.27 9.38 -27.19
CA SER A 236 3.13 9.87 -26.10
C SER A 236 2.36 10.23 -24.81
N LEU A 237 1.15 10.76 -24.95
CA LEU A 237 0.28 11.09 -23.81
C LEU A 237 -0.25 9.83 -23.12
N GLN A 238 -0.60 8.79 -23.89
CA GLN A 238 -1.08 7.51 -23.37
C GLN A 238 0.03 6.81 -22.57
N ILE A 239 1.26 6.88 -23.07
CA ILE A 239 2.41 6.24 -22.42
C ILE A 239 2.75 6.91 -21.09
N LYS A 240 2.53 8.22 -20.94
CA LYS A 240 2.75 8.92 -19.66
C LYS A 240 1.95 8.34 -18.51
N VAL A 241 0.73 7.87 -18.77
CA VAL A 241 -0.16 7.28 -17.76
C VAL A 241 -0.09 5.75 -17.71
N LEU A 242 0.67 5.11 -18.63
CA LEU A 242 0.73 3.65 -18.74
C LEU A 242 1.24 2.98 -17.45
N ASN A 243 2.24 3.56 -16.82
CA ASN A 243 2.80 3.02 -15.56
C ASN A 243 1.74 2.96 -14.45
N ASP A 244 0.88 3.97 -14.38
CA ASP A 244 -0.18 4.06 -13.38
C ASP A 244 -1.31 3.07 -13.73
N VAL A 245 -1.69 2.98 -15.00
CA VAL A 245 -2.72 2.03 -15.47
C VAL A 245 -2.31 0.58 -15.24
N ILE A 246 -1.05 0.22 -15.50
CA ILE A 246 -0.55 -1.15 -15.23
C ILE A 246 -0.65 -1.46 -13.73
N SER A 247 -0.40 -0.49 -12.86
CA SER A 247 -0.36 -0.71 -11.42
C SER A 247 -1.73 -1.01 -10.80
N VAL A 248 -2.85 -0.63 -11.43
CA VAL A 248 -4.18 -0.81 -10.88
C VAL A 248 -4.87 -2.12 -11.28
N GLY A 249 -4.36 -2.81 -12.31
CA GLY A 249 -5.04 -3.98 -12.89
C GLY A 249 -4.89 -5.27 -12.11
N GLY A 250 -3.80 -5.44 -11.38
CA GLY A 250 -3.43 -6.71 -10.75
C GLY A 250 -2.66 -7.65 -11.69
N LEU A 251 -2.49 -8.90 -11.31
CA LEU A 251 -1.72 -9.90 -12.05
C LEU A 251 -2.42 -11.28 -12.03
N GLY A 252 -2.36 -11.98 -13.15
CA GLY A 252 -2.96 -13.32 -13.26
C GLY A 252 -4.45 -13.32 -12.92
N ASN A 253 -4.85 -14.17 -11.99
CA ASN A 253 -6.23 -14.25 -11.50
C ASN A 253 -6.53 -13.23 -10.38
N PHE A 254 -5.52 -12.50 -9.88
CA PHE A 254 -5.63 -11.64 -8.72
C PHE A 254 -5.85 -10.19 -9.12
N SER A 255 -6.88 -9.55 -8.58
CA SER A 255 -6.98 -8.10 -8.57
C SER A 255 -5.85 -7.49 -7.72
N ASN A 256 -5.65 -6.18 -7.78
CA ASN A 256 -4.65 -5.53 -6.93
C ASN A 256 -4.94 -5.76 -5.43
N VAL A 257 -6.22 -5.69 -5.06
CA VAL A 257 -6.67 -5.95 -3.67
C VAL A 257 -6.40 -7.40 -3.26
N ASP A 258 -6.64 -8.38 -4.13
CA ASP A 258 -6.35 -9.77 -3.84
C ASP A 258 -4.85 -10.03 -3.73
N LEU A 259 -4.03 -9.38 -4.56
CA LEU A 259 -2.57 -9.45 -4.45
C LEU A 259 -2.07 -8.94 -3.11
N GLU A 260 -2.59 -7.80 -2.62
CA GLU A 260 -2.25 -7.28 -1.30
C GLU A 260 -2.57 -8.29 -0.20
N LYS A 261 -3.73 -8.96 -0.29
CA LYS A 261 -4.12 -10.00 0.67
C LYS A 261 -3.20 -11.23 0.62
N VAL A 262 -2.87 -11.71 -0.56
CA VAL A 262 -2.01 -12.92 -0.75
C VAL A 262 -0.56 -12.64 -0.39
N LEU A 263 -0.12 -11.40 -0.51
CA LEU A 263 1.24 -10.97 -0.20
C LEU A 263 1.43 -10.53 1.26
N ALA A 264 0.38 -10.54 2.08
CA ALA A 264 0.48 -10.20 3.49
C ALA A 264 1.54 -11.04 4.21
N GLY A 265 2.36 -10.43 5.04
CA GLY A 265 3.50 -11.07 5.72
C GLY A 265 4.72 -11.33 4.84
N LYS A 266 4.74 -10.84 3.60
CA LYS A 266 5.87 -10.90 2.68
C LYS A 266 6.49 -9.52 2.47
N LYS A 267 7.82 -9.47 2.38
CA LYS A 267 8.55 -8.27 2.00
C LYS A 267 8.92 -8.38 0.52
N VAL A 268 8.00 -7.96 -0.34
CA VAL A 268 8.17 -8.02 -1.79
C VAL A 268 7.47 -6.86 -2.47
N ASN A 269 8.12 -6.26 -3.44
CA ASN A 269 7.54 -5.21 -4.30
C ASN A 269 8.06 -5.37 -5.72
N ILE A 270 7.16 -5.23 -6.70
CA ILE A 270 7.48 -5.18 -8.13
C ILE A 270 6.70 -4.02 -8.76
N LYS A 271 7.38 -3.25 -9.59
CA LYS A 271 6.78 -2.15 -10.34
C LYS A 271 7.25 -2.18 -11.78
N ALA A 272 6.31 -2.17 -12.72
CA ALA A 272 6.60 -1.93 -14.13
C ALA A 272 6.94 -0.45 -14.37
N PHE A 273 7.78 -0.20 -15.36
CA PHE A 273 8.10 1.17 -15.78
C PHE A 273 8.31 1.25 -17.29
N VAL A 274 7.89 2.37 -17.85
CA VAL A 274 8.23 2.80 -19.22
C VAL A 274 8.83 4.19 -19.13
N ASN A 275 10.12 4.30 -19.45
CA ASN A 275 10.86 5.57 -19.50
C ASN A 275 11.01 6.01 -20.95
N ASN A 276 11.79 7.06 -21.20
CA ASN A 276 11.99 7.54 -22.56
C ASN A 276 12.71 6.53 -23.49
N LEU A 277 13.75 5.85 -22.99
CA LEU A 277 14.63 4.99 -23.79
C LEU A 277 14.64 3.53 -23.35
N ASN A 278 13.91 3.17 -22.31
CA ASN A 278 13.83 1.81 -21.82
C ASN A 278 12.51 1.55 -21.10
N GLU A 279 12.11 0.30 -21.09
CA GLU A 279 11.00 -0.23 -20.31
C GLU A 279 11.46 -1.45 -19.50
N GLY A 280 10.70 -1.82 -18.47
CA GLY A 280 11.04 -2.98 -17.68
C GLY A 280 10.32 -3.09 -16.36
N LEU A 281 10.96 -3.80 -15.42
CA LEU A 281 10.49 -4.00 -14.05
C LEU A 281 11.59 -3.61 -13.07
N SER A 282 11.19 -2.99 -11.98
CA SER A 282 12.04 -2.80 -10.80
C SER A 282 11.36 -3.43 -9.60
N GLY A 283 12.14 -3.97 -8.67
CA GLY A 283 11.58 -4.58 -7.47
C GLY A 283 12.58 -4.77 -6.37
N SER A 284 12.06 -5.11 -5.22
CA SER A 284 12.84 -5.51 -4.06
C SER A 284 12.10 -6.58 -3.28
N CYS A 285 12.88 -7.42 -2.59
CA CYS A 285 12.33 -8.41 -1.67
C CYS A 285 13.33 -8.73 -0.58
N SER A 286 12.87 -9.46 0.44
CA SER A 286 13.78 -10.15 1.33
C SER A 286 14.38 -11.40 0.65
N PRO A 287 15.48 -11.94 1.13
CA PRO A 287 16.03 -13.19 0.62
C PRO A 287 15.02 -14.36 0.65
N LYS A 288 14.19 -14.47 1.69
CA LYS A 288 13.19 -15.52 1.80
C LYS A 288 12.00 -15.36 0.84
N ASP A 289 11.74 -14.13 0.36
CA ASP A 289 10.63 -13.82 -0.54
C ASP A 289 11.07 -13.74 -2.02
N MET A 290 12.31 -14.14 -2.34
CA MET A 290 12.86 -14.06 -3.70
C MET A 290 12.02 -14.85 -4.71
N GLU A 291 11.55 -16.04 -4.35
CA GLU A 291 10.69 -16.83 -5.21
C GLU A 291 9.40 -16.09 -5.53
N THR A 292 8.76 -15.51 -4.52
CA THR A 292 7.54 -14.70 -4.70
C THR A 292 7.81 -13.52 -5.63
N MET A 293 8.93 -12.80 -5.48
CA MET A 293 9.32 -11.73 -6.37
C MET A 293 9.44 -12.21 -7.83
N LEU A 294 10.10 -13.34 -8.05
CA LEU A 294 10.28 -13.89 -9.40
C LEU A 294 8.97 -14.38 -10.01
N GLN A 295 8.04 -14.92 -9.20
CA GLN A 295 6.69 -15.26 -9.65
C GLN A 295 5.93 -14.01 -10.11
N LEU A 296 5.98 -12.91 -9.34
CA LEU A 296 5.38 -11.63 -9.73
C LEU A 296 5.99 -11.06 -11.00
N VAL A 297 7.32 -11.16 -11.16
CA VAL A 297 8.02 -10.78 -12.40
C VAL A 297 7.49 -11.57 -13.59
N TYR A 298 7.39 -12.88 -13.45
CA TYR A 298 6.89 -13.75 -14.51
C TYR A 298 5.43 -13.40 -14.88
N LEU A 299 4.56 -13.23 -13.90
CA LEU A 299 3.18 -12.83 -14.13
C LEU A 299 3.07 -11.45 -14.78
N SER A 300 3.93 -10.51 -14.42
CA SER A 300 3.94 -9.18 -15.05
C SER A 300 4.19 -9.22 -16.56
N PHE A 301 4.96 -10.20 -17.02
CA PHE A 301 5.22 -10.38 -18.46
C PHE A 301 4.20 -11.29 -19.17
N THR A 302 3.63 -12.27 -18.47
CA THR A 302 2.83 -13.33 -19.11
C THR A 302 1.35 -13.21 -18.87
N ALA A 303 0.96 -12.56 -17.78
CA ALA A 303 -0.45 -12.48 -17.37
C ALA A 303 -0.77 -11.11 -16.70
N PRO A 304 -0.44 -9.97 -17.35
CA PRO A 304 -0.91 -8.68 -16.85
C PRO A 304 -2.44 -8.69 -16.89
N ARG A 305 -3.06 -8.28 -15.79
CA ARG A 305 -4.51 -8.27 -15.68
C ARG A 305 -5.06 -6.91 -16.11
N LEU A 306 -6.07 -6.92 -16.97
CA LEU A 306 -6.87 -5.75 -17.28
C LEU A 306 -8.15 -5.78 -16.44
N ASP A 307 -8.23 -4.91 -15.44
CA ASP A 307 -9.40 -4.75 -14.58
C ASP A 307 -10.16 -3.49 -14.99
N GLN A 308 -11.35 -3.68 -15.62
CA GLN A 308 -12.14 -2.58 -16.14
C GLN A 308 -12.67 -1.67 -15.04
N GLU A 309 -13.06 -2.22 -13.89
CA GLU A 309 -13.60 -1.44 -12.78
C GLU A 309 -12.50 -0.60 -12.12
N ALA A 310 -11.33 -1.20 -11.86
CA ALA A 310 -10.17 -0.51 -11.35
C ALA A 310 -9.69 0.60 -12.30
N PHE A 311 -9.71 0.35 -13.62
CA PHE A 311 -9.37 1.34 -14.64
C PHE A 311 -10.36 2.51 -14.66
N GLU A 312 -11.67 2.27 -14.61
CA GLU A 312 -12.66 3.35 -14.55
C GLU A 312 -12.55 4.15 -13.25
N SER A 313 -12.26 3.50 -12.13
CA SER A 313 -11.97 4.18 -10.86
C SER A 313 -10.74 5.08 -10.97
N PHE A 314 -9.64 4.56 -11.50
CA PHE A 314 -8.42 5.34 -11.78
C PHE A 314 -8.70 6.54 -12.67
N LYS A 315 -9.39 6.33 -13.79
CA LYS A 315 -9.75 7.40 -14.74
C LYS A 315 -10.59 8.51 -14.09
N ASN A 316 -11.56 8.14 -13.26
CA ASN A 316 -12.42 9.10 -12.57
C ASN A 316 -11.65 9.90 -11.52
N ARG A 317 -10.76 9.25 -10.75
CA ARG A 317 -9.87 9.90 -9.79
C ARG A 317 -8.92 10.89 -10.50
N THR A 318 -8.23 10.45 -11.53
CA THR A 318 -7.30 11.30 -12.29
C THR A 318 -8.01 12.49 -12.94
N LYS A 319 -9.24 12.32 -13.44
CA LYS A 319 -10.04 13.44 -13.95
C LYS A 319 -10.39 14.45 -12.86
N ALA A 320 -10.74 14.00 -11.66
CA ALA A 320 -11.02 14.88 -10.53
C ALA A 320 -9.77 15.64 -10.07
N GLU A 321 -8.63 14.97 -10.00
CA GLU A 321 -7.34 15.59 -9.68
C GLU A 321 -6.96 16.67 -10.69
N LEU A 322 -7.06 16.37 -12.00
CA LEU A 322 -6.76 17.33 -13.06
C LEU A 322 -7.72 18.53 -13.07
N ALA A 323 -9.00 18.31 -12.80
CA ALA A 323 -10.00 19.39 -12.74
C ALA A 323 -9.74 20.40 -11.59
N ASN A 324 -9.05 19.95 -10.53
CA ASN A 324 -8.71 20.75 -9.36
C ASN A 324 -7.26 21.22 -9.35
N GLN A 325 -6.48 20.86 -10.35
CA GLN A 325 -5.07 21.19 -10.42
C GLN A 325 -4.84 22.71 -10.39
N GLU A 326 -5.62 23.48 -11.14
CA GLU A 326 -5.52 24.93 -11.22
C GLU A 326 -5.92 25.64 -9.90
N ALA A 327 -6.74 24.98 -9.06
CA ALA A 327 -7.12 25.52 -7.75
C ALA A 327 -6.02 25.38 -6.69
N ASN A 328 -4.96 24.61 -6.97
CA ASN A 328 -3.84 24.43 -6.05
C ASN A 328 -2.76 25.50 -6.27
N PRO A 329 -2.53 26.41 -5.30
CA PRO A 329 -1.52 27.48 -5.45
C PRO A 329 -0.10 26.96 -5.69
N MET A 330 0.21 25.76 -5.21
CA MET A 330 1.53 25.15 -5.40
C MET A 330 1.77 24.70 -6.85
N VAL A 331 0.71 24.36 -7.57
CA VAL A 331 0.81 24.03 -9.01
C VAL A 331 1.14 25.30 -9.80
N ALA A 332 0.41 26.41 -9.54
CA ALA A 332 0.69 27.69 -10.17
C ALA A 332 2.09 28.24 -9.86
N LEU A 333 2.71 27.81 -8.75
CA LEU A 333 4.09 28.19 -8.39
C LEU A 333 5.13 27.33 -9.13
N SER A 334 4.77 26.14 -9.57
CA SER A 334 5.69 25.18 -10.23
C SER A 334 5.75 25.31 -11.76
N ASP A 335 4.78 25.99 -12.37
CA ASP A 335 4.73 26.35 -13.80
C ASP A 335 5.54 27.64 -14.08
#